data_4234bd953614f568b0b6f550577d237d
#
_entry.id   4234bd953614f568b0b6f550577d237d
#
_cell.length_a   1.000
_cell.length_b   1.000
_cell.length_c   1.000
_cell.angle_alpha   90.00
_cell.angle_beta   90.00
_cell.angle_gamma   90.00
#
_symmetry.space_group_name_H-M   'P 1'
#
loop_
_entity.id
_entity.type
_entity.pdbx_description
1 polymer ?
#
loop_
_entity_poly.entity_id
_entity_poly.type
_entity_poly.pdbx_seq_one_letter_code
_entity_poly.pdbx_strand_id
1 'polypeptide(L)'
;MNTFESFLCELHDHIKPEDFLASLYGDIRRCIKSHGVFVLATPDFTYSIGHAYHDWPDIVINHPAHTTAHMIIMQLHHHWKEHGFALGRNDHVIQTKNGQKLPVFIEEIAHPEALVDEYTVQANNFYCSHPEYVKTAPRFVQVYFPDEKGMLPFEDGFNQVFAQPSLNELNNSKNEHLST
;
A
#
# COMPACT_ATOMS: atom_id res chain seq x y z
N MET A 1 -19.71 -15.50 6.46
CA MET A 1 -19.76 -14.04 6.37
C MET A 1 -18.78 -13.50 7.39
N ASN A 2 -17.74 -12.82 6.93
CA ASN A 2 -16.67 -12.34 7.80
C ASN A 2 -17.15 -11.12 8.58
N THR A 3 -16.81 -11.00 9.86
CA THR A 3 -17.25 -9.90 10.76
C THR A 3 -16.96 -8.51 10.19
N PHE A 4 -15.95 -8.37 9.32
CA PHE A 4 -15.59 -7.12 8.66
C PHE A 4 -16.56 -6.78 7.51
N GLU A 5 -17.00 -7.74 6.72
CA GLU A 5 -18.02 -7.53 5.67
C GLU A 5 -19.38 -7.17 6.28
N SER A 6 -19.74 -7.79 7.41
CA SER A 6 -20.95 -7.42 8.17
C SER A 6 -20.88 -5.98 8.68
N PHE A 7 -19.72 -5.57 9.20
CA PHE A 7 -19.49 -4.20 9.67
C PHE A 7 -19.55 -3.17 8.54
N LEU A 8 -18.98 -3.46 7.37
CA LEU A 8 -19.08 -2.58 6.19
C LEU A 8 -20.52 -2.50 5.65
N CYS A 9 -21.28 -3.62 5.65
CA CYS A 9 -22.68 -3.61 5.26
C CYS A 9 -23.53 -2.78 6.23
N GLU A 10 -23.33 -2.92 7.54
CA GLU A 10 -24.02 -2.11 8.54
C GLU A 10 -23.69 -0.62 8.44
N LEU A 11 -22.45 -0.27 8.10
CA LEU A 11 -22.06 1.13 7.85
C LEU A 11 -22.70 1.69 6.58
N HIS A 12 -22.79 0.89 5.50
CA HIS A 12 -23.38 1.32 4.23
C HIS A 12 -24.89 1.62 4.34
N ASP A 13 -25.60 0.94 5.21
CA ASP A 13 -27.04 1.16 5.38
C ASP A 13 -27.38 2.48 6.11
N HIS A 14 -26.41 3.13 6.76
CA HIS A 14 -26.65 4.30 7.59
C HIS A 14 -25.88 5.58 7.19
N ILE A 15 -24.85 5.46 6.34
CA ILE A 15 -24.03 6.61 5.93
C ILE A 15 -24.13 6.79 4.41
N LYS A 16 -24.54 7.98 3.96
CA LYS A 16 -24.52 8.29 2.53
C LYS A 16 -23.07 8.18 2.01
N PRO A 17 -22.85 7.65 0.79
CA PRO A 17 -21.52 7.51 0.21
C PRO A 17 -20.70 8.80 0.23
N GLU A 18 -21.31 9.94 0.00
CA GLU A 18 -20.70 11.27 0.06
C GLU A 18 -20.21 11.66 1.45
N ASP A 19 -20.96 11.33 2.50
CA ASP A 19 -20.59 11.60 3.90
C ASP A 19 -19.44 10.68 4.32
N PHE A 20 -19.45 9.43 3.86
CA PHE A 20 -18.35 8.48 4.09
C PHE A 20 -17.04 8.98 3.46
N LEU A 21 -17.08 9.40 2.19
CA LEU A 21 -15.90 9.92 1.50
C LEU A 21 -15.38 11.21 2.15
N ALA A 22 -16.29 12.11 2.56
CA ALA A 22 -15.91 13.33 3.26
C ALA A 22 -15.21 13.04 4.60
N SER A 23 -15.71 12.06 5.36
CA SER A 23 -15.09 11.60 6.60
C SER A 23 -13.72 10.97 6.34
N LEU A 24 -13.62 10.05 5.38
CA LEU A 24 -12.37 9.41 4.98
C LEU A 24 -11.31 10.44 4.57
N TYR A 25 -11.65 11.39 3.73
CA TYR A 25 -10.71 12.43 3.29
C TYR A 25 -10.31 13.36 4.44
N GLY A 26 -11.21 13.59 5.40
CA GLY A 26 -10.89 14.28 6.65
C GLY A 26 -9.84 13.54 7.46
N ASP A 27 -9.96 12.23 7.58
CA ASP A 27 -9.00 11.37 8.30
C ASP A 27 -7.66 11.30 7.56
N ILE A 28 -7.67 11.13 6.24
CA ILE A 28 -6.45 11.14 5.42
C ILE A 28 -5.68 12.44 5.64
N ARG A 29 -6.32 13.61 5.50
CA ARG A 29 -5.69 14.92 5.71
C ARG A 29 -5.13 15.07 7.12
N ARG A 30 -5.84 14.62 8.14
CA ARG A 30 -5.40 14.67 9.54
C ARG A 30 -4.15 13.81 9.73
N CYS A 31 -4.15 12.57 9.21
CA CYS A 31 -3.02 11.67 9.33
C CYS A 31 -1.80 12.15 8.55
N ILE A 32 -1.96 12.65 7.32
CA ILE A 32 -0.84 13.24 6.57
C ILE A 32 -0.24 14.42 7.34
N LYS A 33 -1.07 15.28 7.90
CA LYS A 33 -0.60 16.45 8.67
C LYS A 33 0.14 16.05 9.96
N SER A 34 -0.30 15.00 10.66
CA SER A 34 0.27 14.60 11.95
C SER A 34 1.37 13.58 11.85
N HIS A 35 1.31 12.67 10.87
CA HIS A 35 2.21 11.52 10.74
C HIS A 35 2.96 11.48 9.38
N GLY A 36 2.53 12.27 8.41
CA GLY A 36 3.11 12.31 7.06
C GLY A 36 2.50 11.33 6.09
N VAL A 37 1.74 10.34 6.56
CA VAL A 37 1.14 9.28 5.77
C VAL A 37 -0.13 8.76 6.42
N PHE A 38 -1.08 8.32 5.60
CA PHE A 38 -2.26 7.53 5.99
C PHE A 38 -2.12 6.12 5.43
N VAL A 39 -2.55 5.10 6.18
CA VAL A 39 -2.52 3.69 5.76
C VAL A 39 -3.94 3.18 5.68
N LEU A 40 -4.32 2.69 4.49
CA LEU A 40 -5.63 2.11 4.22
C LEU A 40 -5.49 0.59 4.04
N ALA A 41 -6.27 -0.18 4.80
CA ALA A 41 -6.39 -1.62 4.63
C ALA A 41 -7.69 -1.96 3.89
N THR A 42 -7.60 -2.87 2.94
CA THR A 42 -8.72 -3.52 2.25
C THR A 42 -8.71 -5.01 2.63
N PRO A 43 -9.70 -5.83 2.25
CA PRO A 43 -9.67 -7.26 2.59
C PRO A 43 -8.39 -7.99 2.15
N ASP A 44 -7.83 -7.64 0.99
CA ASP A 44 -6.76 -8.41 0.35
C ASP A 44 -5.39 -7.74 0.38
N PHE A 45 -5.34 -6.42 0.56
CA PHE A 45 -4.10 -5.64 0.50
C PHE A 45 -4.16 -4.39 1.39
N THR A 46 -3.01 -3.78 1.58
CA THR A 46 -2.87 -2.52 2.34
C THR A 46 -2.03 -1.55 1.54
N TYR A 47 -2.38 -0.26 1.55
CA TYR A 47 -1.60 0.76 0.87
C TYR A 47 -1.53 2.08 1.64
N SER A 48 -0.55 2.91 1.29
CA SER A 48 -0.39 4.25 1.84
C SER A 48 -1.05 5.31 0.97
N ILE A 49 -1.35 6.47 1.59
CA ILE A 49 -1.75 7.71 0.94
C ILE A 49 -1.01 8.85 1.63
N GLY A 50 -0.32 9.69 0.87
CA GLY A 50 0.35 10.87 1.40
C GLY A 50 1.83 11.00 1.04
N HIS A 51 2.46 9.94 0.54
CA HIS A 51 3.86 9.99 0.14
C HIS A 51 4.10 10.94 -1.05
N ALA A 52 3.12 11.12 -1.94
CA ALA A 52 3.18 12.08 -3.04
C ALA A 52 3.39 13.53 -2.56
N TYR A 53 3.01 13.87 -1.34
CA TYR A 53 3.31 15.15 -0.72
C TYR A 53 4.83 15.37 -0.51
N HIS A 54 5.58 14.30 -0.34
CA HIS A 54 7.04 14.30 -0.17
C HIS A 54 7.80 14.00 -1.47
N ASP A 55 7.09 13.87 -2.60
CA ASP A 55 7.64 13.40 -3.88
C ASP A 55 8.17 11.95 -3.81
N TRP A 56 7.55 11.12 -2.97
CA TRP A 56 7.81 9.70 -2.86
C TRP A 56 6.63 8.90 -3.42
N PRO A 57 6.85 7.65 -3.87
CA PRO A 57 5.76 6.78 -4.26
C PRO A 57 4.96 6.32 -3.04
N ASP A 58 3.66 6.15 -3.22
CA ASP A 58 2.84 5.43 -2.24
C ASP A 58 3.10 3.93 -2.30
N ILE A 59 2.99 3.26 -1.15
CA ILE A 59 3.32 1.86 -0.98
C ILE A 59 2.06 1.02 -1.12
N VAL A 60 2.14 -0.09 -1.85
CA VAL A 60 1.13 -1.17 -1.87
C VAL A 60 1.78 -2.45 -1.35
N ILE A 61 1.12 -3.12 -0.42
CA ILE A 61 1.47 -4.47 0.06
C ILE A 61 0.31 -5.39 -0.30
N ASN A 62 0.51 -6.22 -1.32
CA ASN A 62 -0.51 -7.12 -1.86
C ASN A 62 -0.58 -8.41 -1.04
N HIS A 63 -1.11 -8.30 0.18
CA HIS A 63 -1.28 -9.40 1.13
C HIS A 63 -2.26 -9.01 2.25
N PRO A 64 -3.11 -9.93 2.76
CA PRO A 64 -4.10 -9.65 3.80
C PRO A 64 -3.54 -9.49 5.23
N ALA A 65 -2.22 -9.55 5.43
CA ALA A 65 -1.59 -9.35 6.75
C ALA A 65 -1.52 -7.86 7.14
N HIS A 66 -2.66 -7.20 7.34
CA HIS A 66 -2.77 -5.76 7.50
C HIS A 66 -1.92 -5.17 8.63
N THR A 67 -1.82 -5.85 9.78
CA THR A 67 -0.99 -5.37 10.89
C THR A 67 0.49 -5.35 10.52
N THR A 68 0.97 -6.39 9.83
CA THR A 68 2.34 -6.47 9.32
C THR A 68 2.57 -5.41 8.25
N ALA A 69 1.65 -5.28 7.30
CA ALA A 69 1.71 -4.29 6.24
C ALA A 69 1.76 -2.86 6.80
N HIS A 70 0.89 -2.52 7.76
CA HIS A 70 0.89 -1.23 8.43
C HIS A 70 2.25 -0.94 9.10
N MET A 71 2.79 -1.91 9.84
CA MET A 71 4.10 -1.79 10.49
C MET A 71 5.22 -1.52 9.47
N ILE A 72 5.22 -2.25 8.36
CA ILE A 72 6.23 -2.10 7.29
C ILE A 72 6.12 -0.71 6.66
N ILE A 73 4.91 -0.27 6.29
CA ILE A 73 4.68 1.05 5.69
C ILE A 73 5.19 2.16 6.61
N MET A 74 4.87 2.09 7.91
CA MET A 74 5.29 3.11 8.87
C MET A 74 6.82 3.13 9.08
N GLN A 75 7.49 1.97 9.12
CA GLN A 75 8.94 1.91 9.24
C GLN A 75 9.64 2.42 7.98
N LEU A 76 9.14 2.07 6.79
CA LEU A 76 9.64 2.62 5.52
C LEU A 76 9.43 4.13 5.45
N HIS A 77 8.27 4.65 5.84
CA HIS A 77 8.01 6.07 5.89
C HIS A 77 9.04 6.82 6.76
N HIS A 78 9.31 6.32 7.97
CA HIS A 78 10.32 6.92 8.85
C HIS A 78 11.72 6.86 8.25
N HIS A 79 12.09 5.70 7.69
CA HIS A 79 13.39 5.53 7.05
C HIS A 79 13.57 6.48 5.86
N TRP A 80 12.56 6.63 5.01
CA TRP A 80 12.63 7.54 3.86
C TRP A 80 12.74 9.02 4.26
N LYS A 81 12.16 9.40 5.39
CA LYS A 81 12.35 10.75 5.94
C LYS A 81 13.80 11.05 6.31
N GLU A 82 14.54 10.06 6.75
CA GLU A 82 15.91 10.21 7.23
C GLU A 82 16.94 9.98 6.11
N HIS A 83 16.67 9.04 5.22
CA HIS A 83 17.66 8.52 4.27
C HIS A 83 17.25 8.69 2.79
N GLY A 84 16.01 9.10 2.51
CA GLY A 84 15.46 9.17 1.18
C GLY A 84 14.90 7.84 0.68
N PHE A 85 14.15 7.92 -0.42
CA PHE A 85 13.54 6.76 -1.08
C PHE A 85 14.57 5.97 -1.89
N ALA A 86 14.49 4.64 -1.86
CA ALA A 86 15.28 3.74 -2.69
C ALA A 86 14.50 2.50 -3.09
N LEU A 87 14.70 2.03 -4.34
CA LEU A 87 14.17 0.77 -4.87
C LEU A 87 15.07 -0.42 -4.52
N GLY A 88 14.56 -1.63 -4.73
CA GLY A 88 15.28 -2.87 -4.60
C GLY A 88 15.29 -3.46 -3.18
N ARG A 89 16.24 -4.34 -2.92
CA ARG A 89 16.37 -5.03 -1.64
C ARG A 89 16.88 -4.09 -0.54
N ASN A 90 16.24 -4.18 0.61
CA ASN A 90 16.65 -3.48 1.82
C ASN A 90 16.61 -4.43 3.02
N ASP A 91 17.77 -4.70 3.61
CA ASP A 91 17.93 -5.71 4.69
C ASP A 91 17.90 -5.10 6.11
N HIS A 92 17.74 -3.78 6.23
CA HIS A 92 17.99 -3.10 7.50
C HIS A 92 16.90 -2.16 7.98
N VAL A 93 15.91 -1.88 7.16
CA VAL A 93 14.85 -0.91 7.48
C VAL A 93 13.82 -1.51 8.42
N ILE A 94 13.38 -2.75 8.14
CA ILE A 94 12.30 -3.36 8.90
C ILE A 94 12.85 -4.09 10.11
N GLN A 95 12.29 -3.78 11.27
CA GLN A 95 12.67 -4.40 12.53
C GLN A 95 11.43 -4.95 13.24
N THR A 96 11.51 -6.21 13.66
CA THR A 96 10.49 -6.84 14.51
C THR A 96 10.55 -6.30 15.94
N LYS A 97 9.52 -6.58 16.73
CA LYS A 97 9.48 -6.24 18.16
C LYS A 97 10.65 -6.81 18.96
N ASN A 98 11.22 -7.93 18.50
CA ASN A 98 12.36 -8.59 19.14
C ASN A 98 13.72 -8.05 18.66
N GLY A 99 13.72 -7.01 17.83
CA GLY A 99 14.94 -6.41 17.30
C GLY A 99 15.53 -7.12 16.07
N GLN A 100 14.92 -8.19 15.58
CA GLN A 100 15.35 -8.87 14.36
C GLN A 100 15.12 -7.96 13.16
N LYS A 101 16.13 -7.80 12.33
CA LYS A 101 16.02 -7.10 11.05
C LYS A 101 15.50 -8.06 9.99
N LEU A 102 14.55 -7.58 9.19
CA LEU A 102 13.94 -8.35 8.10
C LEU A 102 14.21 -7.66 6.77
N PRO A 103 14.50 -8.43 5.70
CA PRO A 103 14.60 -7.88 4.37
C PRO A 103 13.22 -7.46 3.86
N VAL A 104 13.20 -6.43 3.02
CA VAL A 104 12.08 -6.11 2.13
C VAL A 104 12.61 -5.88 0.74
N PHE A 105 11.76 -6.07 -0.26
CA PHE A 105 12.09 -5.70 -1.64
C PHE A 105 11.05 -4.71 -2.14
N ILE A 106 11.50 -3.62 -2.74
CA ILE A 106 10.68 -2.50 -3.20
C ILE A 106 10.76 -2.44 -4.71
N GLU A 107 9.65 -2.67 -5.38
CA GLU A 107 9.51 -2.68 -6.83
C GLU A 107 8.63 -1.53 -7.30
N GLU A 108 9.07 -0.78 -8.31
CA GLU A 108 8.22 0.25 -8.92
C GLU A 108 7.11 -0.40 -9.73
N ILE A 109 5.89 0.13 -9.62
CA ILE A 109 4.76 -0.30 -10.42
C ILE A 109 4.79 0.46 -11.74
N ALA A 110 5.09 -0.25 -12.83
CA ALA A 110 5.34 0.32 -14.15
C ALA A 110 4.12 1.00 -14.77
N HIS A 111 2.91 0.49 -14.46
CA HIS A 111 1.64 0.96 -15.01
C HIS A 111 0.66 1.27 -13.88
N PRO A 112 0.88 2.35 -13.10
CA PRO A 112 0.03 2.68 -11.96
C PRO A 112 -1.42 3.02 -12.38
N GLU A 113 -1.64 3.46 -13.60
CA GLU A 113 -2.97 3.73 -14.17
C GLU A 113 -3.86 2.48 -14.20
N ALA A 114 -3.27 1.29 -14.37
CA ALA A 114 -4.00 0.03 -14.34
C ALA A 114 -4.47 -0.38 -12.93
N LEU A 115 -3.92 0.23 -11.89
CA LEU A 115 -4.28 -0.03 -10.48
C LEU A 115 -5.40 0.85 -9.97
N VAL A 116 -5.68 1.97 -10.65
CA VAL A 116 -6.56 3.03 -10.14
C VAL A 116 -7.96 2.52 -9.84
N ASP A 117 -8.47 1.60 -10.66
CA ASP A 117 -9.84 1.10 -10.55
C ASP A 117 -9.99 -0.08 -9.57
N GLU A 118 -8.89 -0.72 -9.17
CA GLU A 118 -8.96 -1.93 -8.34
C GLU A 118 -8.20 -1.83 -7.02
N TYR A 119 -7.02 -1.18 -7.03
CA TYR A 119 -6.12 -1.20 -5.88
C TYR A 119 -5.99 0.14 -5.17
N THR A 120 -5.76 1.22 -5.90
CA THR A 120 -5.44 2.52 -5.31
C THR A 120 -6.54 3.55 -5.48
N VAL A 121 -7.79 3.11 -5.61
CA VAL A 121 -8.98 3.92 -5.89
C VAL A 121 -9.07 5.14 -4.98
N GLN A 122 -8.94 4.95 -3.66
CA GLN A 122 -9.10 6.04 -2.71
C GLN A 122 -7.89 6.99 -2.71
N ALA A 123 -6.68 6.48 -2.98
CA ALA A 123 -5.51 7.34 -3.14
C ALA A 123 -5.67 8.26 -4.35
N ASN A 124 -6.04 7.68 -5.50
CA ASN A 124 -6.28 8.44 -6.72
C ASN A 124 -7.38 9.49 -6.55
N ASN A 125 -8.54 9.09 -6.01
CA ASN A 125 -9.66 9.99 -5.77
C ASN A 125 -9.30 11.11 -4.78
N PHE A 126 -8.54 10.79 -3.74
CA PHE A 126 -8.04 11.77 -2.79
C PHE A 126 -7.13 12.79 -3.48
N TYR A 127 -6.14 12.36 -4.23
CA TYR A 127 -5.21 13.25 -4.93
C TYR A 127 -5.88 14.10 -6.02
N CYS A 128 -6.83 13.52 -6.76
CA CYS A 128 -7.62 14.30 -7.73
C CYS A 128 -8.45 15.40 -7.05
N SER A 129 -8.96 15.13 -5.85
CA SER A 129 -9.79 16.08 -5.10
C SER A 129 -8.97 17.08 -4.27
N HIS A 130 -7.71 16.77 -3.98
CA HIS A 130 -6.82 17.52 -3.08
C HIS A 130 -5.43 17.71 -3.72
N PRO A 131 -5.32 18.45 -4.82
CA PRO A 131 -4.05 18.59 -5.55
C PRO A 131 -2.94 19.26 -4.73
N GLU A 132 -3.27 19.94 -3.63
CA GLU A 132 -2.30 20.52 -2.70
C GLU A 132 -1.44 19.47 -1.96
N TYR A 133 -1.85 18.18 -2.00
CA TYR A 133 -1.09 17.05 -1.44
C TYR A 133 -0.23 16.32 -2.47
N VAL A 134 -0.08 16.87 -3.66
CA VAL A 134 0.68 16.23 -4.75
C VAL A 134 1.70 17.22 -5.30
N LYS A 135 2.98 16.87 -5.28
CA LYS A 135 4.05 17.65 -5.94
C LYS A 135 4.28 17.21 -7.36
N THR A 136 4.16 15.92 -7.62
CA THR A 136 4.32 15.28 -8.94
C THR A 136 3.23 14.25 -9.12
N ALA A 137 3.06 13.71 -10.34
CA ALA A 137 2.10 12.65 -10.58
C ALA A 137 2.29 11.50 -9.56
N PRO A 138 1.21 11.02 -8.92
CA PRO A 138 1.31 9.94 -7.94
C PRO A 138 1.98 8.72 -8.56
N ARG A 139 2.97 8.17 -7.86
CA ARG A 139 3.68 6.94 -8.19
C ARG A 139 3.37 5.91 -7.14
N PHE A 140 3.51 4.63 -7.48
CA PHE A 140 3.27 3.53 -6.57
C PHE A 140 4.41 2.52 -6.63
N VAL A 141 4.71 1.93 -5.49
CA VAL A 141 5.64 0.80 -5.38
C VAL A 141 4.94 -0.36 -4.70
N GLN A 142 5.22 -1.57 -5.14
CA GLN A 142 4.90 -2.77 -4.38
C GLN A 142 6.05 -3.08 -3.45
N VAL A 143 5.72 -3.38 -2.19
CA VAL A 143 6.69 -3.83 -1.19
C VAL A 143 6.41 -5.28 -0.86
N TYR A 144 7.41 -6.12 -1.07
CA TYR A 144 7.43 -7.52 -0.69
C TYR A 144 8.11 -7.68 0.66
N PHE A 145 7.52 -8.48 1.53
CA PHE A 145 8.08 -8.81 2.84
C PHE A 145 8.36 -10.32 2.94
N PRO A 146 9.27 -10.73 3.84
CA PRO A 146 9.70 -12.12 3.92
C PRO A 146 8.67 -13.01 4.65
N ASP A 147 8.80 -14.31 4.45
CA ASP A 147 8.16 -15.34 5.26
C ASP A 147 8.77 -15.43 6.68
N GLU A 148 8.33 -16.39 7.47
CA GLU A 148 8.81 -16.65 8.83
C GLU A 148 10.28 -17.05 8.92
N LYS A 149 10.90 -17.46 7.80
CA LYS A 149 12.32 -17.81 7.70
C LYS A 149 13.19 -16.65 7.21
N GLY A 150 12.56 -15.53 6.86
CA GLY A 150 13.26 -14.37 6.32
C GLY A 150 13.49 -14.42 4.81
N MET A 151 12.83 -15.34 4.07
CA MET A 151 12.94 -15.49 2.63
C MET A 151 11.92 -14.60 1.92
N LEU A 152 12.35 -13.89 0.88
CA LEU A 152 11.46 -13.08 0.03
C LEU A 152 10.71 -13.95 -0.99
N PRO A 153 9.55 -13.52 -1.54
CA PRO A 153 8.68 -14.32 -2.42
C PRO A 153 9.35 -14.96 -3.64
N PHE A 154 10.43 -14.39 -4.13
CA PHE A 154 11.20 -14.86 -5.29
C PHE A 154 12.47 -15.64 -4.92
N GLU A 155 12.66 -15.97 -3.65
CA GLU A 155 13.81 -16.74 -3.17
C GLU A 155 13.45 -18.22 -3.01
N ASP A 156 14.41 -19.11 -3.27
CA ASP A 156 14.22 -20.55 -3.13
C ASP A 156 13.88 -20.92 -1.68
N GLY A 157 12.81 -21.71 -1.53
CA GLY A 157 12.35 -22.16 -0.21
C GLY A 157 11.38 -21.20 0.50
N PHE A 158 10.96 -20.12 -0.16
CA PHE A 158 9.90 -19.24 0.35
C PHE A 158 8.60 -20.00 0.61
N ASN A 159 7.95 -19.72 1.74
CA ASN A 159 6.68 -20.31 2.11
C ASN A 159 5.52 -19.66 1.36
N GLN A 160 4.87 -20.40 0.47
CA GLN A 160 3.77 -19.93 -0.39
C GLN A 160 2.50 -19.48 0.37
N VAL A 161 2.39 -19.78 1.66
CA VAL A 161 1.32 -19.21 2.52
C VAL A 161 1.44 -17.69 2.62
N PHE A 162 2.65 -17.13 2.44
CA PHE A 162 2.93 -15.70 2.43
C PHE A 162 3.00 -15.10 1.01
N ALA A 163 2.46 -15.79 0.01
CA ALA A 163 2.51 -15.33 -1.38
C ALA A 163 1.98 -13.90 -1.53
N GLN A 164 2.73 -13.11 -2.27
CA GLN A 164 2.45 -11.70 -2.56
C GLN A 164 2.50 -11.52 -4.09
N PRO A 165 1.38 -11.71 -4.79
CA PRO A 165 1.36 -11.62 -6.24
C PRO A 165 1.90 -10.29 -6.75
N SER A 166 2.72 -10.32 -7.79
CA SER A 166 3.25 -9.11 -8.42
C SER A 166 2.13 -8.34 -9.13
N LEU A 167 1.98 -7.06 -8.81
CA LEU A 167 1.02 -6.18 -9.46
C LEU A 167 1.45 -5.88 -10.91
N ASN A 168 2.75 -5.88 -11.20
CA ASN A 168 3.25 -5.76 -12.56
C ASN A 168 2.88 -6.95 -13.44
N GLU A 169 2.93 -8.17 -12.91
CA GLU A 169 2.52 -9.38 -13.64
C GLU A 169 1.00 -9.43 -13.85
N LEU A 170 0.20 -9.05 -12.84
CA LEU A 170 -1.25 -8.97 -12.97
C LEU A 170 -1.69 -7.95 -14.02
N ASN A 171 -1.01 -6.83 -14.13
CA ASN A 171 -1.27 -5.81 -15.14
C ASN A 171 -0.93 -6.28 -16.56
N ASN A 172 0.18 -6.99 -16.72
CA ASN A 172 0.59 -7.52 -18.02
C ASN A 172 -0.43 -8.54 -18.56
N SER A 173 -0.94 -9.44 -17.72
CA SER A 173 -1.93 -10.45 -18.14
C SER A 173 -3.27 -9.83 -18.58
N LYS A 174 -3.68 -8.69 -17.99
CA LYS A 174 -4.89 -7.97 -18.42
C LYS A 174 -4.73 -7.30 -19.78
N ASN A 175 -3.57 -6.72 -20.05
CA ASN A 175 -3.30 -6.02 -21.30
C ASN A 175 -3.25 -6.98 -22.50
N GLU A 176 -2.80 -8.23 -22.32
CA GLU A 176 -2.82 -9.25 -23.37
C GLU A 176 -4.25 -9.66 -23.78
N HIS A 177 -5.19 -9.67 -22.85
CA HIS A 177 -6.61 -9.99 -23.13
C HIS A 177 -7.40 -8.85 -23.80
N LEU A 178 -6.93 -7.60 -23.73
CA LEU A 178 -7.56 -6.45 -24.39
C LEU A 178 -7.05 -6.24 -25.83
N SER A 179 -6.03 -6.96 -26.25
CA SER A 179 -5.39 -6.83 -27.57
C SER A 179 -5.80 -7.92 -28.56
N THR A 180 -6.73 -8.81 -28.17
CA THR A 180 -7.34 -9.86 -29.01
C THR A 180 -8.81 -9.58 -29.24
#